data_ba2e7ca467261f94d83b64a32ae018ea
#
_entry.id   ba2e7ca467261f94d83b64a32ae018ea
#
_cell.length_a   1.000
_cell.length_b   1.000
_cell.length_c   1.000
_cell.angle_alpha   90.00
_cell.angle_beta   90.00
_cell.angle_gamma   90.00
#
_symmetry.space_group_name_H-M   'P 1'
#
loop_
_entity.id
_entity.type
_entity.pdbx_description
1 polymer ?
#
loop_
_entity_poly.entity_id
_entity_poly.type
_entity_poly.pdbx_seq_one_letter_code
_entity_poly.pdbx_strand_id
1 'polypeptide(L)'
;NYSFGYFNTYDIIKKQNDVDLLIHLGDYIYEDGFKINGVDTIHRRTFPEYDAFDLASYRLRYAWYRLDPSTRNLHQQYPMVVIWDDHEFANDATKDTALRHNPATQGPWSVRKANAIRVYKEWIPMREDTSNTNIINFTQRIGNLADIIYTENRIERVDANDFQQAYDLLSHIDNLQYDTPNRTMHGFRQMEWMSQELKKSTATWKILANQVVFASYVYKQAILGIPFPFHNAAGWDINPLDRKKIIDTINHYSIKNLVILSGDIHTAMAFDVPGGVVPYNPTTGVGSIGVEFVSDNITSGNILGGQESYMYANNSHLKY
;
A
#
# COMPACT_ATOMS: atom_id res chain seq x y z
N ASN A 1 -0.90 -2.17 -11.29
CA ASN A 1 -1.39 -2.36 -12.67
C ASN A 1 -1.08 -1.16 -13.56
N TYR A 2 0.18 -0.90 -13.84
CA TYR A 2 0.56 0.24 -14.67
C TYR A 2 -0.08 0.17 -16.06
N SER A 3 -0.59 1.29 -16.56
CA SER A 3 -1.44 1.33 -17.75
C SER A 3 -0.74 1.03 -19.08
N PHE A 4 0.58 0.96 -19.11
CA PHE A 4 1.35 0.77 -20.34
C PHE A 4 1.52 -0.67 -20.78
N GLY A 5 1.49 -1.64 -19.87
CA GLY A 5 1.71 -3.05 -20.18
C GLY A 5 0.43 -3.82 -20.50
N TYR A 6 0.59 -5.09 -20.84
CA TYR A 6 -0.48 -6.06 -20.90
C TYR A 6 -0.52 -6.83 -19.58
N PHE A 7 -1.71 -7.11 -19.06
CA PHE A 7 -1.88 -7.75 -17.75
C PHE A 7 -1.72 -9.28 -17.80
N ASN A 8 -0.69 -9.75 -18.50
CA ASN A 8 -0.44 -11.17 -18.75
C ASN A 8 -0.25 -12.00 -17.47
N THR A 9 0.20 -11.37 -16.39
CA THR A 9 0.33 -12.02 -15.07
C THR A 9 -1.02 -12.52 -14.58
N TYR A 10 -2.11 -11.84 -14.90
CA TYR A 10 -3.46 -12.29 -14.57
C TYR A 10 -3.85 -13.59 -15.26
N ASP A 11 -3.36 -13.83 -16.48
CA ASP A 11 -3.56 -15.12 -17.17
C ASP A 11 -2.76 -16.26 -16.53
N ILE A 12 -1.65 -15.95 -15.87
CA ILE A 12 -0.88 -16.92 -15.09
C ILE A 12 -1.61 -17.27 -13.80
N ILE A 13 -2.09 -16.25 -13.07
CA ILE A 13 -2.88 -16.43 -11.84
C ILE A 13 -4.15 -17.24 -12.14
N LYS A 14 -4.82 -16.97 -13.25
CA LYS A 14 -6.01 -17.69 -13.69
C LYS A 14 -5.79 -19.21 -13.89
N LYS A 15 -4.57 -19.64 -14.17
CA LYS A 15 -4.23 -21.06 -14.34
C LYS A 15 -4.03 -21.81 -13.02
N GLN A 16 -3.98 -21.11 -11.90
CA GLN A 16 -3.90 -21.74 -10.59
C GLN A 16 -5.25 -22.37 -10.25
N ASN A 17 -5.24 -23.55 -9.64
CA ASN A 17 -6.47 -24.27 -9.31
C ASN A 17 -6.74 -24.35 -7.79
N ASP A 18 -5.85 -23.76 -7.00
CA ASP A 18 -5.82 -23.81 -5.53
C ASP A 18 -5.97 -22.42 -4.88
N VAL A 19 -6.57 -21.48 -5.62
CA VAL A 19 -6.84 -20.12 -5.15
C VAL A 19 -8.32 -19.96 -4.86
N ASP A 20 -8.67 -19.61 -3.63
CA ASP A 20 -10.05 -19.35 -3.19
C ASP A 20 -10.40 -17.86 -3.17
N LEU A 21 -9.43 -16.99 -2.97
CA LEU A 21 -9.61 -15.55 -2.83
C LEU A 21 -8.38 -14.80 -3.36
N LEU A 22 -8.60 -13.75 -4.12
CA LEU A 22 -7.55 -12.80 -4.50
C LEU A 22 -7.70 -11.52 -3.68
N ILE A 23 -6.58 -11.03 -3.16
CA ILE A 23 -6.50 -9.74 -2.49
C ILE A 23 -5.61 -8.84 -3.34
N HIS A 24 -6.16 -7.75 -3.83
CA HIS A 24 -5.45 -6.71 -4.56
C HIS A 24 -5.19 -5.53 -3.62
N LEU A 25 -3.92 -5.25 -3.38
CA LEU A 25 -3.48 -4.34 -2.31
C LEU A 25 -3.41 -2.86 -2.74
N GLY A 26 -4.06 -2.49 -3.84
CA GLY A 26 -4.08 -1.13 -4.35
C GLY A 26 -3.43 -0.98 -5.72
N ASP A 27 -3.45 0.22 -6.29
CA ASP A 27 -3.00 0.48 -7.65
C ASP A 27 -3.67 -0.44 -8.69
N TYR A 28 -4.95 -0.70 -8.49
CA TYR A 28 -5.73 -1.47 -9.44
C TYR A 28 -5.84 -0.73 -10.77
N ILE A 29 -5.98 0.59 -10.71
CA ILE A 29 -5.83 1.50 -11.84
C ILE A 29 -4.66 2.46 -11.58
N TYR A 30 -4.19 3.12 -12.64
CA TYR A 30 -3.33 4.30 -12.58
C TYR A 30 -4.05 5.48 -13.23
N GLU A 31 -4.09 6.61 -12.53
CA GLU A 31 -4.75 7.83 -12.99
C GLU A 31 -4.00 8.52 -14.13
N ASP A 32 -2.71 8.24 -14.25
CA ASP A 32 -1.81 8.87 -15.22
C ASP A 32 -2.31 8.76 -16.66
N GLY A 33 -2.12 9.82 -17.43
CA GLY A 33 -2.34 9.86 -18.85
C GLY A 33 -1.27 9.09 -19.65
N PHE A 34 -1.27 9.32 -20.95
CA PHE A 34 -0.52 8.54 -21.94
C PHE A 34 1.01 8.64 -21.83
N LYS A 35 1.57 9.68 -21.19
CA LYS A 35 3.01 9.95 -21.24
C LYS A 35 3.63 10.05 -19.87
N ILE A 36 4.51 9.12 -19.52
CA ILE A 36 5.48 9.33 -18.47
C ILE A 36 6.68 10.07 -19.09
N ASN A 37 7.00 11.25 -18.56
CA ASN A 37 8.13 12.07 -18.98
C ASN A 37 8.16 12.38 -20.51
N GLY A 38 7.00 12.42 -21.14
CA GLY A 38 6.89 12.72 -22.56
C GLY A 38 7.24 11.57 -23.51
N VAL A 39 7.57 10.39 -23.00
CA VAL A 39 7.94 9.22 -23.79
C VAL A 39 6.77 8.23 -23.84
N ASP A 40 6.33 7.93 -25.06
CA ASP A 40 5.47 6.78 -25.34
C ASP A 40 6.36 5.53 -25.34
N THR A 41 6.48 4.92 -24.18
CA THR A 41 7.42 3.78 -24.02
C THR A 41 6.78 2.45 -24.34
N ILE A 42 5.46 2.35 -24.50
CA ILE A 42 4.81 1.06 -24.66
C ILE A 42 3.58 1.12 -25.58
N HIS A 43 3.43 0.10 -26.38
CA HIS A 43 2.49 -0.11 -27.47
C HIS A 43 1.00 -0.16 -27.11
N ARG A 44 0.61 0.16 -25.88
CA ARG A 44 -0.79 0.17 -25.44
C ARG A 44 -1.18 1.55 -24.96
N ARG A 45 -2.14 2.17 -25.64
CA ARG A 45 -2.63 3.51 -25.29
C ARG A 45 -3.50 3.44 -24.03
N THR A 46 -3.23 4.33 -23.09
CA THR A 46 -4.10 4.58 -21.94
C THR A 46 -5.29 5.43 -22.36
N PHE A 47 -6.47 5.13 -21.83
CA PHE A 47 -7.65 5.93 -22.09
C PHE A 47 -8.33 6.34 -20.78
N PRO A 48 -8.67 7.63 -20.59
CA PRO A 48 -8.34 8.77 -21.47
C PRO A 48 -6.83 9.03 -21.53
N GLU A 49 -6.35 9.74 -22.55
CA GLU A 49 -4.92 10.04 -22.77
C GLU A 49 -4.36 11.12 -21.82
N TYR A 50 -5.18 11.63 -20.92
CA TYR A 50 -4.84 12.60 -19.89
C TYR A 50 -5.12 12.02 -18.50
N ASP A 51 -4.57 12.64 -17.46
CA ASP A 51 -4.74 12.20 -16.09
C ASP A 51 -6.23 12.21 -15.70
N ALA A 52 -6.67 11.15 -15.04
CA ALA A 52 -7.99 11.13 -14.45
C ALA A 52 -8.05 12.10 -13.24
N PHE A 53 -8.98 13.05 -13.24
CA PHE A 53 -9.13 14.01 -12.15
C PHE A 53 -10.59 14.39 -11.85
N ASP A 54 -11.52 14.05 -12.74
CA ASP A 54 -12.95 14.27 -12.58
C ASP A 54 -13.74 12.97 -12.66
N LEU A 55 -15.03 13.06 -12.40
CA LEU A 55 -15.92 11.91 -12.36
C LEU A 55 -15.95 11.12 -13.68
N ALA A 56 -15.94 11.84 -14.81
CA ALA A 56 -16.01 11.23 -16.13
C ALA A 56 -14.70 10.51 -16.49
N SER A 57 -13.56 11.14 -16.24
CA SER A 57 -12.25 10.59 -16.56
C SER A 57 -11.90 9.37 -15.69
N TYR A 58 -12.24 9.36 -14.39
CA TYR A 58 -12.07 8.16 -13.56
C TYR A 58 -12.96 7.02 -14.05
N ARG A 59 -14.24 7.26 -14.40
CA ARG A 59 -15.11 6.21 -14.96
C ARG A 59 -14.56 5.62 -16.25
N LEU A 60 -14.05 6.46 -17.15
CA LEU A 60 -13.41 6.02 -18.38
C LEU A 60 -12.16 5.19 -18.09
N ARG A 61 -11.36 5.59 -17.08
CA ARG A 61 -10.16 4.85 -16.66
C ARG A 61 -10.51 3.46 -16.15
N TYR A 62 -11.47 3.32 -15.25
CA TYR A 62 -11.94 2.02 -14.77
C TYR A 62 -12.53 1.17 -15.90
N ALA A 63 -13.34 1.77 -16.78
CA ALA A 63 -13.89 1.06 -17.93
C ALA A 63 -12.78 0.51 -18.83
N TRP A 64 -11.74 1.31 -19.09
CA TRP A 64 -10.61 0.90 -19.90
C TRP A 64 -9.86 -0.29 -19.31
N TYR A 65 -9.56 -0.28 -18.00
CA TYR A 65 -8.95 -1.41 -17.29
C TYR A 65 -9.83 -2.68 -17.36
N ARG A 66 -11.14 -2.52 -17.25
CA ARG A 66 -12.11 -3.64 -17.34
C ARG A 66 -12.34 -4.16 -18.75
N LEU A 67 -11.95 -3.43 -19.78
CA LEU A 67 -11.95 -3.93 -21.16
C LEU A 67 -10.79 -4.91 -21.43
N ASP A 68 -9.74 -4.90 -20.61
CA ASP A 68 -8.66 -5.86 -20.75
C ASP A 68 -9.16 -7.29 -20.52
N PRO A 69 -8.90 -8.22 -21.48
CA PRO A 69 -9.41 -9.58 -21.39
C PRO A 69 -8.86 -10.35 -20.17
N SER A 70 -7.59 -10.19 -19.85
CA SER A 70 -6.94 -10.89 -18.72
C SER A 70 -7.54 -10.43 -17.38
N THR A 71 -7.71 -9.11 -17.22
CA THR A 71 -8.38 -8.52 -16.04
C THR A 71 -9.82 -9.02 -15.91
N ARG A 72 -10.58 -8.96 -16.99
CA ARG A 72 -11.99 -9.40 -16.99
C ARG A 72 -12.13 -10.89 -16.68
N ASN A 73 -11.30 -11.71 -17.28
CA ASN A 73 -11.32 -13.16 -17.08
C ASN A 73 -10.96 -13.54 -15.64
N LEU A 74 -10.01 -12.83 -15.02
CA LEU A 74 -9.64 -13.05 -13.62
C LEU A 74 -10.82 -12.76 -12.68
N HIS A 75 -11.52 -11.64 -12.89
CA HIS A 75 -12.72 -11.29 -12.12
C HIS A 75 -13.90 -12.25 -12.30
N GLN A 76 -13.97 -12.93 -13.45
CA GLN A 76 -15.00 -13.95 -13.68
C GLN A 76 -14.71 -15.25 -12.92
N GLN A 77 -13.44 -15.55 -12.69
CA GLN A 77 -13.03 -16.84 -12.13
C GLN A 77 -12.91 -16.82 -10.61
N TYR A 78 -12.41 -15.74 -10.03
CA TYR A 78 -12.10 -15.65 -8.60
C TYR A 78 -12.85 -14.54 -7.91
N PRO A 79 -13.35 -14.77 -6.68
CA PRO A 79 -13.72 -13.68 -5.80
C PRO A 79 -12.46 -12.83 -5.53
N MET A 80 -12.61 -11.52 -5.61
CA MET A 80 -11.51 -10.59 -5.43
C MET A 80 -11.92 -9.48 -4.47
N VAL A 81 -11.09 -9.23 -3.47
CA VAL A 81 -11.12 -8.00 -2.67
C VAL A 81 -10.05 -7.08 -3.21
N VAL A 82 -10.44 -5.88 -3.55
CA VAL A 82 -9.53 -4.82 -4.00
C VAL A 82 -9.60 -3.71 -2.96
N ILE A 83 -8.48 -3.33 -2.36
CA ILE A 83 -8.38 -2.09 -1.58
C ILE A 83 -7.69 -1.04 -2.44
N TRP A 84 -7.92 0.23 -2.16
CA TRP A 84 -7.21 1.28 -2.91
C TRP A 84 -5.84 1.58 -2.33
N ASP A 85 -4.95 2.12 -3.17
CA ASP A 85 -3.76 2.85 -2.77
C ASP A 85 -3.81 4.26 -3.37
N ASP A 86 -2.70 4.92 -3.62
CA ASP A 86 -2.71 6.30 -4.08
C ASP A 86 -3.19 6.48 -5.54
N HIS A 87 -2.86 5.57 -6.44
CA HIS A 87 -3.21 5.69 -7.85
C HIS A 87 -4.71 5.51 -8.17
N GLU A 88 -5.51 5.04 -7.23
CA GLU A 88 -6.96 5.17 -7.33
C GLU A 88 -7.41 6.63 -7.25
N PHE A 89 -6.53 7.53 -6.76
CA PHE A 89 -6.73 8.97 -6.61
C PHE A 89 -5.75 9.76 -7.46
N ALA A 90 -4.52 9.86 -7.00
CA ALA A 90 -3.36 10.46 -7.66
C ALA A 90 -2.08 10.10 -6.90
N ASN A 91 -0.98 9.95 -7.62
CA ASN A 91 0.33 9.58 -7.07
C ASN A 91 0.65 10.32 -5.76
N ASP A 92 1.06 9.57 -4.74
CA ASP A 92 1.32 10.02 -3.37
C ASP A 92 0.15 10.80 -2.74
N ALA A 93 -1.07 10.27 -2.92
CA ALA A 93 -2.26 10.84 -2.31
C ALA A 93 -2.19 10.80 -0.79
N THR A 94 -2.59 11.91 -0.18
CA THR A 94 -2.74 12.10 1.26
C THR A 94 -4.10 12.73 1.57
N LYS A 95 -4.35 13.00 2.84
CA LYS A 95 -5.58 13.65 3.27
C LYS A 95 -5.86 14.97 2.54
N ASP A 96 -4.85 15.82 2.39
CA ASP A 96 -5.03 17.20 1.98
C ASP A 96 -4.43 17.52 0.60
N THR A 97 -3.68 16.58 0.00
CA THR A 97 -3.02 16.78 -1.29
C THR A 97 -2.62 15.47 -1.96
N ALA A 98 -2.07 15.56 -3.17
CA ALA A 98 -1.32 14.51 -3.84
C ALA A 98 -0.18 15.14 -4.65
N LEU A 99 0.92 14.41 -4.83
CA LEU A 99 2.09 14.92 -5.56
C LEU A 99 1.75 15.30 -7.01
N ARG A 100 0.91 14.50 -7.67
CA ARG A 100 0.45 14.74 -9.04
C ARG A 100 -0.94 15.36 -9.10
N HIS A 101 -1.18 16.38 -8.26
CA HIS A 101 -2.40 17.16 -8.30
C HIS A 101 -2.09 18.65 -8.52
N ASN A 102 -2.67 19.22 -9.58
CA ASN A 102 -2.57 20.65 -9.86
C ASN A 102 -3.95 21.31 -9.70
N PRO A 103 -4.20 22.05 -8.61
CA PRO A 103 -5.50 22.66 -8.36
C PRO A 103 -5.90 23.73 -9.39
N ALA A 104 -4.93 24.34 -10.09
CA ALA A 104 -5.23 25.34 -11.12
C ALA A 104 -5.88 24.75 -12.37
N THR A 105 -5.62 23.47 -12.67
CA THR A 105 -6.14 22.80 -13.88
C THR A 105 -7.11 21.67 -13.59
N GLN A 106 -7.04 21.09 -12.37
CA GLN A 106 -7.81 19.92 -11.97
C GLN A 106 -8.84 20.22 -10.87
N GLY A 107 -8.94 21.49 -10.44
CA GLY A 107 -9.85 21.93 -9.38
C GLY A 107 -9.37 21.55 -7.97
N PRO A 108 -10.20 21.77 -6.95
CA PRO A 108 -9.82 21.47 -5.57
C PRO A 108 -9.54 19.98 -5.33
N TRP A 109 -8.50 19.66 -4.55
CA TRP A 109 -8.17 18.27 -4.19
C TRP A 109 -9.34 17.51 -3.57
N SER A 110 -10.09 18.16 -2.69
CA SER A 110 -11.27 17.56 -2.03
C SER A 110 -12.32 17.07 -3.03
N VAL A 111 -12.49 17.80 -4.14
CA VAL A 111 -13.42 17.40 -5.22
C VAL A 111 -12.88 16.23 -6.02
N ARG A 112 -11.59 16.27 -6.41
CA ARG A 112 -10.93 15.16 -7.11
C ARG A 112 -11.01 13.89 -6.26
N LYS A 113 -10.62 13.97 -4.99
CA LYS A 113 -10.67 12.85 -4.03
C LYS A 113 -12.10 12.27 -3.91
N ALA A 114 -13.11 13.12 -3.74
CA ALA A 114 -14.50 12.65 -3.66
C ALA A 114 -14.99 11.96 -4.93
N ASN A 115 -14.59 12.47 -6.11
CA ASN A 115 -14.89 11.83 -7.39
C ASN A 115 -14.23 10.46 -7.52
N ALA A 116 -12.97 10.34 -7.13
CA ALA A 116 -12.21 9.09 -7.14
C ALA A 116 -12.86 8.04 -6.23
N ILE A 117 -13.19 8.38 -4.96
CA ILE A 117 -13.91 7.51 -4.02
C ILE A 117 -15.23 7.03 -4.62
N ARG A 118 -16.01 7.95 -5.19
CA ARG A 118 -17.29 7.61 -5.79
C ARG A 118 -17.14 6.61 -6.92
N VAL A 119 -16.22 6.85 -7.85
CA VAL A 119 -16.02 5.95 -8.99
C VAL A 119 -15.46 4.61 -8.55
N TYR A 120 -14.51 4.60 -7.61
CA TYR A 120 -14.03 3.36 -7.03
C TYR A 120 -15.20 2.49 -6.53
N LYS A 121 -16.13 3.06 -5.77
CA LYS A 121 -17.31 2.35 -5.26
C LYS A 121 -18.30 1.91 -6.33
N GLU A 122 -18.35 2.62 -7.46
CA GLU A 122 -19.16 2.21 -8.61
C GLU A 122 -18.60 0.95 -9.31
N TRP A 123 -17.28 0.77 -9.27
CA TRP A 123 -16.58 -0.29 -10.02
C TRP A 123 -16.08 -1.46 -9.15
N ILE A 124 -15.80 -1.21 -7.90
CA ILE A 124 -15.30 -2.20 -6.94
C ILE A 124 -16.42 -2.49 -5.92
N PRO A 125 -17.11 -3.63 -6.07
CA PRO A 125 -18.19 -3.99 -5.14
C PRO A 125 -17.61 -4.37 -3.78
N MET A 126 -18.00 -3.64 -2.75
CA MET A 126 -17.64 -3.92 -1.37
C MET A 126 -18.78 -3.56 -0.43
N ARG A 127 -18.77 -4.15 0.77
CA ARG A 127 -19.71 -3.76 1.81
C ARG A 127 -19.26 -2.43 2.39
N GLU A 128 -20.18 -1.46 2.39
CA GLU A 128 -19.91 -0.16 2.99
C GLU A 128 -20.36 -0.16 4.45
N ASP A 129 -19.52 0.42 5.32
CA ASP A 129 -20.00 0.87 6.61
C ASP A 129 -20.76 2.18 6.39
N THR A 130 -22.06 2.15 6.61
CA THR A 130 -22.94 3.32 6.42
C THR A 130 -22.64 4.46 7.40
N SER A 131 -21.90 4.20 8.47
CA SER A 131 -21.46 5.22 9.43
C SER A 131 -20.25 6.03 8.96
N ASN A 132 -19.45 5.49 8.00
CA ASN A 132 -18.29 6.18 7.43
C ASN A 132 -18.08 5.79 5.96
N THR A 133 -18.77 6.48 5.08
CA THR A 133 -18.81 6.17 3.64
C THR A 133 -17.51 6.44 2.87
N ASN A 134 -16.52 7.07 3.50
CA ASN A 134 -15.26 7.46 2.85
C ASN A 134 -14.09 6.53 3.16
N ILE A 135 -14.21 5.62 4.11
CA ILE A 135 -13.14 4.71 4.52
C ILE A 135 -13.54 3.27 4.18
N ILE A 136 -12.60 2.50 3.66
CA ILE A 136 -12.82 1.11 3.21
C ILE A 136 -12.24 0.07 4.17
N ASN A 137 -11.99 0.42 5.42
CA ASN A 137 -11.49 -0.54 6.39
C ASN A 137 -12.58 -1.50 6.88
N PHE A 138 -12.28 -2.78 6.89
CA PHE A 138 -13.17 -3.83 7.40
C PHE A 138 -12.37 -5.09 7.74
N THR A 139 -13.00 -6.00 8.49
CA THR A 139 -12.43 -7.33 8.78
C THR A 139 -13.26 -8.42 8.13
N GLN A 140 -12.61 -9.32 7.42
CA GLN A 140 -13.22 -10.51 6.84
C GLN A 140 -12.75 -11.74 7.64
N ARG A 141 -13.70 -12.46 8.22
CA ARG A 141 -13.41 -13.69 8.94
C ARG A 141 -13.54 -14.91 8.03
N ILE A 142 -12.52 -15.74 8.03
CA ILE A 142 -12.49 -17.04 7.34
C ILE A 142 -12.56 -18.14 8.40
N GLY A 143 -13.78 -18.46 8.84
CA GLY A 143 -14.00 -19.43 9.92
C GLY A 143 -13.18 -19.13 11.15
N ASN A 144 -12.50 -20.16 11.70
CA ASN A 144 -11.52 -20.01 12.77
C ASN A 144 -10.06 -19.93 12.24
N LEU A 145 -9.90 -19.97 10.93
CA LEU A 145 -8.57 -20.01 10.29
C LEU A 145 -7.91 -18.65 10.29
N ALA A 146 -8.60 -17.63 9.78
CA ALA A 146 -8.00 -16.31 9.60
C ALA A 146 -9.01 -15.17 9.81
N ASP A 147 -8.54 -14.07 10.39
CA ASP A 147 -9.15 -12.75 10.28
C ASP A 147 -8.26 -11.90 9.36
N ILE A 148 -8.82 -11.44 8.24
CA ILE A 148 -8.15 -10.54 7.30
C ILE A 148 -8.64 -9.13 7.59
N ILE A 149 -7.72 -8.28 8.04
CA ILE A 149 -7.97 -6.89 8.43
C ILE A 149 -7.51 -6.01 7.27
N TYR A 150 -8.46 -5.43 6.55
CA TYR A 150 -8.20 -4.54 5.43
C TYR A 150 -8.13 -3.10 5.92
N THR A 151 -7.08 -2.39 5.53
CA THR A 151 -6.83 -1.01 5.95
C THR A 151 -6.88 -0.03 4.77
N GLU A 152 -6.95 1.24 5.09
CA GLU A 152 -6.88 2.37 4.18
C GLU A 152 -5.82 3.33 4.70
N ASN A 153 -4.83 3.71 3.89
CA ASN A 153 -3.66 4.47 4.34
C ASN A 153 -3.38 5.73 3.50
N ARG A 154 -4.35 6.22 2.73
CA ARG A 154 -4.14 7.40 1.88
C ARG A 154 -5.03 8.59 2.25
N ILE A 155 -6.33 8.39 2.38
CA ILE A 155 -7.26 9.54 2.51
C ILE A 155 -7.30 10.18 3.90
N GLU A 156 -6.81 9.51 4.92
CA GLU A 156 -6.63 10.04 6.27
C GLU A 156 -5.16 10.25 6.64
N ARG A 157 -4.24 9.91 5.74
CA ARG A 157 -2.80 10.01 5.95
C ARG A 157 -2.37 11.47 6.05
N VAL A 158 -1.58 11.76 7.07
CA VAL A 158 -0.92 13.06 7.30
C VAL A 158 0.58 12.85 7.39
N ASP A 159 1.31 13.30 6.38
CA ASP A 159 2.75 13.18 6.26
C ASP A 159 3.50 14.40 6.85
N ALA A 160 4.83 14.40 6.67
CA ALA A 160 5.66 15.55 6.96
C ALA A 160 5.25 16.76 6.09
N ASN A 161 5.25 17.96 6.70
CA ASN A 161 4.79 19.16 6.01
C ASN A 161 5.78 19.69 4.97
N ASP A 162 7.06 19.32 5.08
CA ASP A 162 8.12 19.76 4.18
C ASP A 162 9.25 18.72 4.08
N PHE A 163 10.15 18.96 3.12
CA PHE A 163 11.29 18.07 2.86
C PHE A 163 12.22 17.93 4.06
N GLN A 164 12.48 18.99 4.85
CA GLN A 164 13.37 18.92 5.99
C GLN A 164 12.80 18.01 7.08
N GLN A 165 11.52 18.13 7.40
CA GLN A 165 10.87 17.22 8.35
C GLN A 165 10.90 15.77 7.88
N ALA A 166 10.65 15.53 6.59
CA ALA A 166 10.74 14.19 6.01
C ALA A 166 12.17 13.65 6.09
N TYR A 167 13.17 14.48 5.75
CA TYR A 167 14.58 14.11 5.81
C TYR A 167 15.03 13.77 7.24
N ASP A 168 14.71 14.63 8.20
CA ASP A 168 15.08 14.44 9.60
C ASP A 168 14.46 13.16 10.16
N LEU A 169 13.19 12.92 9.87
CA LEU A 169 12.49 11.71 10.25
C LEU A 169 13.14 10.44 9.66
N LEU A 170 13.32 10.42 8.34
CA LEU A 170 13.81 9.23 7.64
C LEU A 170 15.30 8.95 7.87
N SER A 171 16.04 9.97 8.31
CA SER A 171 17.44 9.82 8.72
C SER A 171 17.61 9.35 10.18
N HIS A 172 16.56 9.49 11.00
CA HIS A 172 16.59 9.21 12.45
C HIS A 172 15.38 8.38 12.90
N ILE A 173 15.00 7.40 12.11
CA ILE A 173 13.74 6.65 12.26
C ILE A 173 13.57 5.98 13.63
N ASP A 174 14.67 5.62 14.28
CA ASP A 174 14.66 5.05 15.63
C ASP A 174 14.44 6.11 16.73
N ASN A 175 14.51 7.39 16.37
CA ASN A 175 14.33 8.49 17.29
C ASN A 175 12.96 9.17 17.08
N LEU A 176 11.96 8.68 17.80
CA LEU A 176 10.56 9.09 17.67
C LEU A 176 10.31 10.58 17.95
N GLN A 177 11.31 11.33 18.43
CA GLN A 177 11.18 12.79 18.60
C GLN A 177 10.99 13.54 17.26
N TYR A 178 11.43 12.95 16.14
CA TYR A 178 11.24 13.53 14.82
C TYR A 178 9.84 13.30 14.25
N ASP A 179 9.04 12.41 14.85
CA ASP A 179 7.63 12.29 14.53
C ASP A 179 6.78 13.21 15.40
N THR A 180 5.61 13.54 14.95
CA THR A 180 4.68 14.40 15.69
C THR A 180 3.35 13.68 15.93
N PRO A 181 2.68 13.97 17.07
CA PRO A 181 1.40 13.33 17.38
C PRO A 181 0.28 13.62 16.38
N ASN A 182 0.43 14.63 15.54
CA ASN A 182 -0.56 15.00 14.52
C ASN A 182 -0.39 14.25 13.20
N ARG A 183 0.73 13.55 13.02
CA ARG A 183 0.99 12.73 11.84
C ARG A 183 0.39 11.36 12.05
N THR A 184 -0.13 10.80 10.99
CA THR A 184 -0.75 9.48 11.04
C THR A 184 -0.80 8.83 9.66
N MET A 185 -0.61 7.52 9.61
CA MET A 185 -0.75 6.73 8.39
C MET A 185 -2.23 6.49 8.07
N HIS A 186 -3.07 6.24 9.07
CA HIS A 186 -4.43 5.75 8.90
C HIS A 186 -5.50 6.66 9.50
N GLY A 187 -5.13 7.79 10.09
CA GLY A 187 -6.03 8.53 10.98
C GLY A 187 -6.25 7.84 12.33
N PHE A 188 -6.50 8.61 13.37
CA PHE A 188 -6.60 8.10 14.75
C PHE A 188 -7.73 7.08 14.93
N ARG A 189 -8.85 7.26 14.24
CA ARG A 189 -10.01 6.36 14.34
C ARG A 189 -9.71 4.98 13.78
N GLN A 190 -9.08 4.91 12.63
CA GLN A 190 -8.73 3.65 12.00
C GLN A 190 -7.58 2.94 12.76
N MET A 191 -6.61 3.69 13.29
CA MET A 191 -5.55 3.13 14.13
C MET A 191 -6.12 2.45 15.38
N GLU A 192 -7.10 3.09 16.05
CA GLU A 192 -7.77 2.49 17.21
C GLU A 192 -8.60 1.27 16.80
N TRP A 193 -9.38 1.38 15.72
CA TRP A 193 -10.14 0.25 15.18
C TRP A 193 -9.23 -0.95 14.84
N MET A 194 -8.11 -0.75 14.15
CA MET A 194 -7.17 -1.80 13.79
C MET A 194 -6.58 -2.48 15.03
N SER A 195 -6.22 -1.71 16.05
CA SER A 195 -5.76 -2.23 17.35
C SER A 195 -6.83 -3.12 18.01
N GLN A 196 -8.11 -2.70 17.97
CA GLN A 196 -9.22 -3.49 18.52
C GLN A 196 -9.48 -4.76 17.71
N GLU A 197 -9.40 -4.70 16.36
CA GLU A 197 -9.54 -5.89 15.51
C GLU A 197 -8.47 -6.93 15.81
N LEU A 198 -7.20 -6.51 15.91
CA LEU A 198 -6.09 -7.38 16.28
C LEU A 198 -6.31 -8.02 17.68
N LYS A 199 -6.71 -7.19 18.66
CA LYS A 199 -6.95 -7.64 20.03
C LYS A 199 -8.09 -8.64 20.14
N LYS A 200 -9.22 -8.41 19.46
CA LYS A 200 -10.42 -9.27 19.58
C LYS A 200 -10.34 -10.54 18.75
N SER A 201 -9.38 -10.64 17.83
CA SER A 201 -9.26 -11.78 16.93
C SER A 201 -8.93 -13.06 17.68
N THR A 202 -9.78 -14.07 17.52
CA THR A 202 -9.58 -15.44 18.02
C THR A 202 -9.17 -16.41 16.92
N ALA A 203 -9.02 -15.95 15.68
CA ALA A 203 -8.58 -16.77 14.55
C ALA A 203 -7.13 -17.21 14.72
N THR A 204 -6.77 -18.33 14.09
CA THR A 204 -5.38 -18.83 14.09
C THR A 204 -4.44 -17.80 13.51
N TRP A 205 -4.77 -17.24 12.34
CA TRP A 205 -3.97 -16.22 11.64
C TRP A 205 -4.64 -14.86 11.71
N LYS A 206 -3.85 -13.80 11.93
CA LYS A 206 -4.23 -12.41 11.77
C LYS A 206 -3.49 -11.92 10.54
N ILE A 207 -4.23 -11.55 9.52
CA ILE A 207 -3.66 -11.07 8.25
C ILE A 207 -3.99 -9.59 8.14
N LEU A 208 -2.97 -8.75 8.15
CA LEU A 208 -3.12 -7.33 7.91
C LEU A 208 -2.91 -7.07 6.41
N ALA A 209 -4.00 -6.85 5.69
CA ALA A 209 -3.97 -6.45 4.28
C ALA A 209 -3.81 -4.93 4.22
N ASN A 210 -2.60 -4.52 4.01
CA ASN A 210 -2.12 -3.13 4.05
C ASN A 210 -1.56 -2.77 2.67
N GLN A 211 -1.53 -1.49 2.32
CA GLN A 211 -1.10 -1.07 0.98
C GLN A 211 0.43 -0.94 0.89
N VAL A 212 1.05 -0.27 1.87
CA VAL A 212 2.46 0.12 1.84
C VAL A 212 3.29 -0.69 2.82
N VAL A 213 4.60 -0.77 2.61
CA VAL A 213 5.50 -1.60 3.42
C VAL A 213 5.51 -1.18 4.88
N PHE A 214 5.27 -2.14 5.78
CA PHE A 214 5.23 -1.96 7.23
C PHE A 214 6.61 -2.06 7.88
N ALA A 215 7.42 -3.07 7.49
CA ALA A 215 8.75 -3.25 7.99
C ALA A 215 9.66 -2.08 7.60
N SER A 216 10.46 -1.61 8.54
CA SER A 216 11.47 -0.60 8.23
C SER A 216 12.61 -1.22 7.43
N TYR A 217 13.02 -0.59 6.37
CA TYR A 217 14.18 -1.03 5.61
C TYR A 217 14.97 0.13 5.03
N VAL A 218 16.27 -0.12 4.77
CA VAL A 218 17.19 0.85 4.21
C VAL A 218 17.56 0.46 2.79
N TYR A 219 17.47 1.42 1.88
CA TYR A 219 17.92 1.30 0.49
C TYR A 219 18.79 2.50 0.12
N LYS A 220 19.41 2.47 -1.06
CA LYS A 220 20.19 3.60 -1.55
C LYS A 220 19.32 4.53 -2.39
N GLN A 221 19.30 5.80 -2.03
CA GLN A 221 18.73 6.84 -2.87
C GLN A 221 19.84 7.83 -3.26
N ALA A 222 19.90 8.20 -4.53
CA ALA A 222 20.83 9.22 -4.98
C ALA A 222 20.24 10.62 -4.74
N ILE A 223 20.91 11.41 -3.93
CA ILE A 223 20.63 12.83 -3.75
C ILE A 223 21.77 13.60 -4.42
N LEU A 224 21.47 14.40 -5.44
CA LEU A 224 22.47 15.10 -6.25
C LEU A 224 23.56 14.18 -6.83
N GLY A 225 23.19 12.94 -7.18
CA GLY A 225 24.12 11.95 -7.71
C GLY A 225 24.98 11.21 -6.68
N ILE A 226 24.82 11.50 -5.39
CA ILE A 226 25.54 10.83 -4.29
C ILE A 226 24.57 9.82 -3.64
N PRO A 227 24.92 8.52 -3.56
CA PRO A 227 24.09 7.52 -2.92
C PRO A 227 24.13 7.68 -1.39
N PHE A 228 22.98 7.83 -0.79
CA PHE A 228 22.78 7.82 0.66
C PHE A 228 21.90 6.64 1.09
N PRO A 229 22.10 6.10 2.30
CA PRO A 229 21.15 5.22 2.91
C PRO A 229 19.86 6.01 3.23
N PHE A 230 18.70 5.46 2.85
CA PHE A 230 17.43 6.12 3.04
C PHE A 230 16.36 5.12 3.45
N HIS A 231 15.47 5.52 4.35
CA HIS A 231 14.30 4.75 4.72
C HIS A 231 13.14 4.98 3.75
N ASN A 232 12.18 4.07 3.74
CA ASN A 232 11.05 4.14 2.82
C ASN A 232 10.07 5.27 3.18
N ALA A 233 10.10 6.36 2.43
CA ALA A 233 9.20 7.49 2.60
C ALA A 233 7.75 7.19 2.16
N ALA A 234 7.52 6.17 1.33
CA ALA A 234 6.17 5.76 0.93
C ALA A 234 5.50 4.87 2.00
N GLY A 235 6.30 4.10 2.75
CA GLY A 235 5.84 3.14 3.76
C GLY A 235 5.63 3.73 5.16
N TRP A 236 5.54 2.83 6.14
CA TRP A 236 5.32 3.19 7.54
C TRP A 236 6.52 3.87 8.22
N ASP A 237 7.66 3.93 7.56
CA ASP A 237 8.82 4.68 8.06
C ASP A 237 8.55 6.17 8.20
N ILE A 238 7.61 6.72 7.41
CA ILE A 238 7.20 8.13 7.54
C ILE A 238 6.29 8.40 8.74
N ASN A 239 5.71 7.37 9.36
CA ASN A 239 4.83 7.46 10.53
C ASN A 239 5.23 6.44 11.61
N PRO A 240 6.46 6.52 12.17
CA PRO A 240 6.99 5.51 13.09
C PRO A 240 6.23 5.42 14.41
N LEU A 241 5.55 6.47 14.86
CA LEU A 241 4.69 6.43 16.06
C LEU A 241 3.46 5.54 15.83
N ASP A 242 2.86 5.59 14.65
CA ASP A 242 1.73 4.72 14.32
C ASP A 242 2.18 3.26 14.20
N ARG A 243 3.32 3.00 13.54
CA ARG A 243 3.93 1.66 13.52
C ARG A 243 4.17 1.15 14.94
N LYS A 244 4.74 1.97 15.81
CA LYS A 244 4.99 1.61 17.20
C LYS A 244 3.71 1.25 17.95
N LYS A 245 2.60 1.96 17.74
CA LYS A 245 1.31 1.63 18.38
C LYS A 245 0.84 0.20 18.03
N ILE A 246 1.01 -0.22 16.77
CA ILE A 246 0.65 -1.58 16.36
C ILE A 246 1.58 -2.60 17.00
N ILE A 247 2.89 -2.36 17.00
CA ILE A 247 3.88 -3.21 17.67
C ILE A 247 3.58 -3.34 19.16
N ASP A 248 3.30 -2.22 19.84
CA ASP A 248 2.94 -2.20 21.25
C ASP A 248 1.64 -2.98 21.53
N THR A 249 0.63 -2.85 20.66
CA THR A 249 -0.62 -3.62 20.75
C THR A 249 -0.35 -5.13 20.67
N ILE A 250 0.45 -5.55 19.67
CA ILE A 250 0.81 -6.95 19.46
C ILE A 250 1.52 -7.53 20.69
N ASN A 251 2.50 -6.81 21.23
CA ASN A 251 3.26 -7.23 22.39
C ASN A 251 2.40 -7.26 23.66
N HIS A 252 1.63 -6.19 23.92
CA HIS A 252 0.80 -6.06 25.12
C HIS A 252 -0.24 -7.19 25.24
N TYR A 253 -0.89 -7.52 24.13
CA TYR A 253 -1.90 -8.58 24.09
C TYR A 253 -1.34 -9.95 23.69
N SER A 254 -0.03 -10.07 23.51
CA SER A 254 0.65 -11.32 23.11
C SER A 254 0.04 -11.94 21.85
N ILE A 255 -0.30 -11.10 20.87
CA ILE A 255 -0.90 -11.53 19.60
C ILE A 255 0.10 -12.37 18.82
N LYS A 256 -0.35 -13.51 18.30
CA LYS A 256 0.47 -14.48 17.58
C LYS A 256 -0.03 -14.65 16.14
N ASN A 257 0.84 -15.21 15.30
CA ASN A 257 0.54 -15.58 13.92
C ASN A 257 0.04 -14.38 13.11
N LEU A 258 0.78 -13.27 13.19
CA LEU A 258 0.56 -12.09 12.35
C LEU A 258 1.26 -12.27 11.01
N VAL A 259 0.53 -12.05 9.94
CA VAL A 259 1.04 -11.91 8.57
C VAL A 259 0.63 -10.54 8.05
N ILE A 260 1.57 -9.78 7.53
CA ILE A 260 1.31 -8.49 6.88
C ILE A 260 1.47 -8.69 5.38
N LEU A 261 0.53 -8.19 4.61
CA LEU A 261 0.56 -8.17 3.15
C LEU A 261 0.66 -6.71 2.70
N SER A 262 1.63 -6.41 1.84
CA SER A 262 1.93 -5.06 1.38
C SER A 262 2.20 -5.01 -0.12
N GLY A 263 2.19 -3.81 -0.70
CA GLY A 263 2.45 -3.53 -2.11
C GLY A 263 3.23 -2.22 -2.28
N ASP A 264 2.78 -1.35 -3.20
CA ASP A 264 3.27 0.00 -3.48
C ASP A 264 4.67 0.07 -4.12
N ILE A 265 5.66 -0.59 -3.54
CA ILE A 265 7.10 -0.43 -3.89
C ILE A 265 7.53 -1.16 -5.18
N HIS A 266 6.62 -1.84 -5.87
CA HIS A 266 6.87 -2.55 -7.14
C HIS A 266 8.02 -3.57 -7.08
N THR A 267 8.26 -4.16 -5.92
CA THR A 267 9.35 -5.12 -5.69
C THR A 267 8.87 -6.18 -4.72
N ALA A 268 9.01 -7.46 -5.10
CA ALA A 268 8.71 -8.56 -4.19
C ALA A 268 9.74 -8.63 -3.07
N MET A 269 9.26 -8.66 -1.83
CA MET A 269 10.11 -8.79 -0.64
C MET A 269 9.41 -9.64 0.43
N ALA A 270 10.20 -10.26 1.28
CA ALA A 270 9.70 -10.92 2.48
C ALA A 270 10.56 -10.52 3.69
N PHE A 271 9.91 -10.16 4.78
CA PHE A 271 10.56 -9.74 6.01
C PHE A 271 10.09 -10.56 7.22
N ASP A 272 11.01 -10.85 8.13
CA ASP A 272 10.61 -10.91 9.54
C ASP A 272 10.32 -9.48 10.00
N VAL A 273 9.32 -9.28 10.84
CA VAL A 273 8.99 -7.95 11.37
C VAL A 273 9.54 -7.83 12.79
N PRO A 274 10.73 -7.22 13.00
CA PRO A 274 11.27 -6.98 14.33
C PRO A 274 10.32 -6.10 15.16
N GLY A 275 10.38 -6.25 16.48
CA GLY A 275 9.55 -5.45 17.39
C GLY A 275 9.07 -6.22 18.60
N GLY A 276 9.47 -7.50 18.74
CA GLY A 276 9.18 -8.30 19.92
C GLY A 276 9.84 -7.73 21.18
N VAL A 277 9.41 -8.24 22.34
CA VAL A 277 9.95 -7.85 23.66
C VAL A 277 11.40 -8.26 23.87
N VAL A 278 11.91 -9.18 23.07
CA VAL A 278 13.31 -9.58 23.05
C VAL A 278 14.00 -9.10 21.78
N PRO A 279 15.32 -8.84 21.81
CA PRO A 279 16.06 -8.44 20.63
C PRO A 279 15.88 -9.42 19.45
N TYR A 280 15.77 -8.88 18.26
CA TYR A 280 15.61 -9.68 17.05
C TYR A 280 16.89 -10.45 16.72
N ASN A 281 16.74 -11.75 16.46
CA ASN A 281 17.81 -12.62 16.00
C ASN A 281 17.55 -13.04 14.53
N PRO A 282 18.37 -12.59 13.57
CA PRO A 282 18.13 -12.84 12.14
C PRO A 282 18.27 -14.33 11.74
N THR A 283 18.96 -15.14 12.52
CA THR A 283 19.13 -16.56 12.23
C THR A 283 17.91 -17.39 12.65
N THR A 284 17.27 -17.02 13.76
CA THR A 284 16.18 -17.80 14.36
C THR A 284 14.80 -17.16 14.20
N GLY A 285 14.74 -15.89 13.81
CA GLY A 285 13.51 -15.09 13.78
C GLY A 285 12.98 -14.69 15.16
N VAL A 286 13.65 -15.09 16.23
CA VAL A 286 13.27 -14.69 17.60
C VAL A 286 13.30 -13.16 17.72
N GLY A 287 12.29 -12.59 18.38
CA GLY A 287 12.12 -11.14 18.47
C GLY A 287 11.31 -10.54 17.30
N SER A 288 10.82 -11.38 16.37
CA SER A 288 9.83 -10.97 15.39
C SER A 288 8.42 -10.99 15.97
N ILE A 289 7.58 -10.04 15.60
CA ILE A 289 6.15 -9.98 15.93
C ILE A 289 5.27 -10.65 14.87
N GLY A 290 5.82 -10.90 13.70
CA GLY A 290 5.15 -11.49 12.54
C GLY A 290 6.06 -11.51 11.34
N VAL A 291 5.47 -11.80 10.18
CA VAL A 291 6.13 -11.76 8.87
C VAL A 291 5.39 -10.81 7.95
N GLU A 292 6.12 -10.21 7.01
CA GLU A 292 5.53 -9.39 5.96
C GLU A 292 5.91 -9.93 4.60
N PHE A 293 4.93 -10.00 3.71
CA PHE A 293 5.12 -10.29 2.29
C PHE A 293 4.69 -9.08 1.47
N VAL A 294 5.65 -8.52 0.76
CA VAL A 294 5.43 -7.43 -0.18
C VAL A 294 5.23 -8.03 -1.55
N SER A 295 4.07 -7.76 -2.15
CA SER A 295 3.77 -8.25 -3.50
C SER A 295 4.50 -7.45 -4.55
N ASP A 296 4.93 -8.13 -5.60
CA ASP A 296 5.40 -7.48 -6.82
C ASP A 296 4.22 -6.87 -7.60
N ASN A 297 4.55 -6.20 -8.65
CA ASN A 297 3.62 -5.53 -9.56
C ASN A 297 3.13 -6.47 -10.69
N ILE A 298 2.08 -6.04 -11.39
CA ILE A 298 1.59 -6.73 -12.60
C ILE A 298 2.30 -6.19 -13.85
N THR A 299 2.52 -4.88 -13.94
CA THR A 299 3.07 -4.22 -15.14
C THR A 299 3.98 -3.03 -14.83
N SER A 300 4.14 -2.63 -13.58
CA SER A 300 5.02 -1.52 -13.18
C SER A 300 6.50 -1.92 -13.27
N GLY A 301 7.41 -0.95 -13.34
CA GLY A 301 8.84 -1.22 -13.26
C GLY A 301 9.28 -1.49 -11.81
N ASN A 302 10.30 -2.34 -11.62
CA ASN A 302 10.91 -2.56 -10.32
C ASN A 302 11.66 -1.30 -9.86
N ILE A 303 11.29 -0.74 -8.70
CA ILE A 303 11.88 0.50 -8.17
C ILE A 303 13.24 0.24 -7.53
N LEU A 304 13.42 -0.92 -6.91
CA LEU A 304 14.63 -1.26 -6.15
C LEU A 304 15.61 -2.17 -6.91
N GLY A 305 15.37 -2.40 -8.20
CA GLY A 305 16.21 -3.27 -9.01
C GLY A 305 17.69 -2.87 -9.00
N GLY A 306 18.57 -3.86 -8.81
CA GLY A 306 20.03 -3.65 -8.73
C GLY A 306 20.54 -3.22 -7.34
N GLN A 307 19.66 -3.17 -6.33
CA GLN A 307 20.04 -2.84 -4.95
C GLN A 307 20.03 -4.05 -4.00
N GLU A 308 19.71 -5.23 -4.48
CA GLU A 308 19.49 -6.44 -3.67
C GLU A 308 20.65 -6.72 -2.71
N SER A 309 21.88 -6.71 -3.20
CA SER A 309 23.08 -6.95 -2.36
C SER A 309 23.23 -5.93 -1.23
N TYR A 310 22.92 -4.65 -1.50
CA TYR A 310 22.97 -3.61 -0.48
C TYR A 310 21.85 -3.78 0.53
N MET A 311 20.65 -4.10 0.08
CA MET A 311 19.49 -4.28 0.94
C MET A 311 19.68 -5.46 1.89
N TYR A 312 20.15 -6.61 1.41
CA TYR A 312 20.48 -7.76 2.26
C TYR A 312 21.58 -7.46 3.29
N ALA A 313 22.61 -6.70 2.90
CA ALA A 313 23.71 -6.36 3.80
C ALA A 313 23.28 -5.40 4.95
N ASN A 314 22.26 -4.58 4.72
CA ASN A 314 21.84 -3.53 5.67
C ASN A 314 20.49 -3.81 6.34
N ASN A 315 19.77 -4.86 5.97
CA ASN A 315 18.47 -5.25 6.51
C ASN A 315 18.48 -6.73 6.91
N SER A 316 18.99 -7.04 8.09
CA SER A 316 19.14 -8.44 8.56
C SER A 316 17.81 -9.21 8.68
N HIS A 317 16.69 -8.52 8.72
CA HIS A 317 15.34 -9.06 8.77
C HIS A 317 14.70 -9.24 7.38
N LEU A 318 15.30 -8.73 6.31
CA LEU A 318 14.94 -9.05 4.93
C LEU A 318 15.34 -10.49 4.61
N LYS A 319 14.39 -11.29 4.11
CA LYS A 319 14.57 -12.73 3.82
C LYS A 319 14.51 -13.03 2.32
N TYR A 320 13.81 -12.21 1.57
CA TYR A 320 13.65 -12.34 0.11
C TYR A 320 13.45 -10.94 -0.51
#